data_fd65c20a84bed79934e6bdb39e7c4557
#
_entry.id   fd65c20a84bed79934e6bdb39e7c4557
#
_cell.length_a   1.000
_cell.length_b   1.000
_cell.length_c   1.000
_cell.angle_alpha   90.00
_cell.angle_beta   90.00
_cell.angle_gamma   90.00
#
_symmetry.space_group_name_H-M   'P 1'
#
loop_
_entity.id
_entity.type
_entity.pdbx_description
1 polymer ?
#
loop_
_entity_poly.entity_id
_entity_poly.type
_entity_poly.pdbx_seq_one_letter_code
_entity_poly.pdbx_strand_id
1 'polypeptide(L)'
;METIISKKILATFDQLEKDSLDLHTLFEFVGGNEPAERELVLDAVQDLAQRGLLREDGADYYSRTESGRLIVAGPREITMYTREGCHLCDEAKTEMTPLLAEFDAKLREVDIDDDPILLERYNDDVPVIFVGALLFAQHRIDPTLLRHRLEQTKES
;
A
#
# COMPACT_ATOMS: atom_id res chain seq x y z
N MET A 1 -15.02 -1.19 4.67
CA MET A 1 -15.06 -1.38 3.20
C MET A 1 -14.72 -0.06 2.51
N GLU A 2 -13.82 -0.10 1.53
CA GLU A 2 -13.43 1.11 0.82
C GLU A 2 -14.48 1.53 -0.19
N THR A 3 -14.83 2.82 -0.16
CA THR A 3 -15.72 3.39 -1.17
C THR A 3 -14.92 3.70 -2.44
N ILE A 4 -15.62 3.92 -3.55
CA ILE A 4 -14.99 4.33 -4.81
C ILE A 4 -14.24 5.65 -4.62
N ILE A 5 -14.81 6.60 -3.87
CA ILE A 5 -14.19 7.89 -3.60
C ILE A 5 -12.91 7.72 -2.78
N SER A 6 -12.94 6.90 -1.74
CA SER A 6 -11.76 6.61 -0.91
C SER A 6 -10.62 6.03 -1.73
N LYS A 7 -10.93 5.07 -2.60
CA LYS A 7 -9.92 4.46 -3.49
C LYS A 7 -9.35 5.47 -4.47
N LYS A 8 -10.18 6.35 -5.03
CA LYS A 8 -9.71 7.41 -5.93
C LYS A 8 -8.78 8.37 -5.22
N ILE A 9 -9.10 8.74 -3.99
CA ILE A 9 -8.24 9.61 -3.19
C ILE A 9 -6.86 8.98 -3.02
N LEU A 10 -6.82 7.73 -2.56
CA LEU A 10 -5.56 7.03 -2.31
C LEU A 10 -4.75 6.81 -3.61
N ALA A 11 -5.43 6.54 -4.71
CA ALA A 11 -4.78 6.32 -6.01
C ALA A 11 -4.24 7.62 -6.63
N THR A 12 -4.81 8.77 -6.28
CA THR A 12 -4.38 10.06 -6.82
C THR A 12 -2.92 10.36 -6.46
N PHE A 13 -2.46 9.92 -5.30
CA PHE A 13 -1.05 10.08 -4.90
C PHE A 13 -0.11 9.40 -5.89
N ASP A 14 -0.45 8.20 -6.35
CA ASP A 14 0.35 7.48 -7.35
C ASP A 14 0.23 8.14 -8.72
N GLN A 15 -0.96 8.56 -9.10
CA GLN A 15 -1.22 9.21 -10.38
C GLN A 15 -0.40 10.50 -10.54
N LEU A 16 -0.28 11.28 -9.46
CA LEU A 16 0.46 12.53 -9.46
C LEU A 16 1.91 12.37 -9.01
N GLU A 17 2.30 11.16 -8.60
CA GLU A 17 3.64 10.85 -8.09
C GLU A 17 4.06 11.78 -6.95
N LYS A 18 3.13 12.02 -6.01
CA LYS A 18 3.37 12.90 -4.86
C LYS A 18 3.05 12.18 -3.56
N ASP A 19 3.81 12.50 -2.53
CA ASP A 19 3.62 11.95 -1.19
C ASP A 19 2.61 12.76 -0.37
N SER A 20 2.40 14.03 -0.74
CA SER A 20 1.51 14.93 -0.04
C SER A 20 0.66 15.70 -1.05
N LEU A 21 -0.64 15.80 -0.78
CA LEU A 21 -1.59 16.51 -1.63
C LEU A 21 -2.47 17.42 -0.78
N ASP A 22 -2.82 18.58 -1.34
CA ASP A 22 -3.78 19.48 -0.70
C ASP A 22 -5.22 19.15 -1.12
N LEU A 23 -6.19 19.65 -0.35
CA LEU A 23 -7.60 19.43 -0.63
C LEU A 23 -8.03 19.92 -2.00
N HIS A 24 -7.48 21.06 -2.43
CA HIS A 24 -7.83 21.63 -3.74
C HIS A 24 -7.49 20.67 -4.87
N THR A 25 -6.29 20.08 -4.82
CA THR A 25 -5.86 19.09 -5.79
C THR A 25 -6.76 17.84 -5.75
N LEU A 26 -7.13 17.39 -4.55
CA LEU A 26 -8.03 16.25 -4.41
C LEU A 26 -9.41 16.53 -5.02
N PHE A 27 -9.93 17.73 -4.84
CA PHE A 27 -11.20 18.14 -5.47
C PHE A 27 -11.11 18.12 -6.99
N GLU A 28 -9.96 18.55 -7.55
CA GLU A 28 -9.78 18.56 -9.01
C GLU A 28 -9.76 17.17 -9.62
N PHE A 29 -9.10 16.21 -8.94
CA PHE A 29 -8.87 14.88 -9.50
C PHE A 29 -9.92 13.84 -9.10
N VAL A 30 -10.56 14.02 -7.95
CA VAL A 30 -11.52 13.04 -7.42
C VAL A 30 -12.97 13.46 -7.71
N GLY A 31 -13.24 14.74 -7.62
CA GLY A 31 -14.56 15.32 -7.79
C GLY A 31 -14.78 16.43 -6.79
N GLY A 32 -15.21 17.58 -7.22
CA GLY A 32 -15.37 18.73 -6.36
C GLY A 32 -15.91 19.93 -7.12
N ASN A 33 -16.54 19.67 -8.25
CA ASN A 33 -17.12 20.73 -9.06
C ASN A 33 -18.35 21.34 -8.39
N GLU A 34 -19.07 20.55 -7.60
CA GLU A 34 -20.26 20.98 -6.90
C GLU A 34 -20.08 20.85 -5.39
N PRO A 35 -20.79 21.68 -4.58
CA PRO A 35 -20.68 21.62 -3.12
C PRO A 35 -20.96 20.23 -2.53
N ALA A 36 -21.93 19.51 -3.08
CA ALA A 36 -22.27 18.16 -2.62
C ALA A 36 -21.12 17.18 -2.85
N GLU A 37 -20.41 17.29 -3.98
CA GLU A 37 -19.25 16.44 -4.28
C GLU A 37 -18.10 16.74 -3.32
N ARG A 38 -17.85 18.02 -3.02
CA ARG A 38 -16.80 18.42 -2.08
C ARG A 38 -17.04 17.84 -0.70
N GLU A 39 -18.30 17.83 -0.27
CA GLU A 39 -18.67 17.28 1.02
C GLU A 39 -18.37 15.80 1.10
N LEU A 40 -18.67 15.05 0.04
CA LEU A 40 -18.35 13.62 -0.04
C LEU A 40 -16.84 13.35 0.01
N VAL A 41 -16.06 14.18 -0.68
CA VAL A 41 -14.60 14.07 -0.65
C VAL A 41 -14.06 14.39 0.74
N LEU A 42 -14.56 15.45 1.38
CA LEU A 42 -14.14 15.80 2.74
C LEU A 42 -14.47 14.70 3.74
N ASP A 43 -15.66 14.12 3.66
CA ASP A 43 -16.05 13.02 4.53
C ASP A 43 -15.13 11.80 4.33
N ALA A 44 -14.81 11.49 3.08
CA ALA A 44 -13.92 10.38 2.76
C ALA A 44 -12.49 10.63 3.26
N VAL A 45 -11.98 11.85 3.11
CA VAL A 45 -10.66 12.24 3.62
C VAL A 45 -10.59 12.08 5.13
N GLN A 46 -11.61 12.57 5.84
CA GLN A 46 -11.67 12.46 7.30
C GLN A 46 -11.75 11.00 7.75
N ASP A 47 -12.54 10.18 7.07
CA ASP A 47 -12.64 8.75 7.35
C ASP A 47 -11.28 8.06 7.16
N LEU A 48 -10.61 8.34 6.04
CA LEU A 48 -9.30 7.76 5.76
C LEU A 48 -8.27 8.18 6.82
N ALA A 49 -8.31 9.43 7.25
CA ALA A 49 -7.41 9.92 8.29
C ALA A 49 -7.67 9.24 9.64
N GLN A 50 -8.92 9.07 10.01
CA GLN A 50 -9.28 8.36 11.25
C GLN A 50 -8.84 6.90 11.23
N ARG A 51 -8.88 6.27 10.06
CA ARG A 51 -8.47 4.88 9.90
C ARG A 51 -6.96 4.70 9.73
N GLY A 52 -6.19 5.79 9.75
CA GLY A 52 -4.74 5.73 9.61
C GLY A 52 -4.24 5.51 8.19
N LEU A 53 -5.10 5.69 7.18
CA LEU A 53 -4.73 5.55 5.77
C LEU A 53 -4.19 6.84 5.17
N LEU A 54 -4.57 7.97 5.75
CA LEU A 54 -4.00 9.28 5.46
C LEU A 54 -3.51 9.91 6.76
N ARG A 55 -2.54 10.81 6.64
CA ARG A 55 -2.04 11.62 7.75
C ARG A 55 -2.28 13.09 7.41
N GLU A 56 -2.87 13.83 8.34
CA GLU A 56 -3.05 15.26 8.19
C GLU A 56 -1.74 15.99 8.52
N ASP A 57 -1.23 16.76 7.55
CA ASP A 57 0.03 17.48 7.68
C ASP A 57 -0.16 18.98 7.97
N GLY A 58 -1.41 19.42 8.16
CA GLY A 58 -1.76 20.82 8.40
C GLY A 58 -1.99 21.60 7.11
N ALA A 59 -2.59 22.77 7.19
CA ALA A 59 -2.86 23.66 6.05
C ALA A 59 -3.56 22.94 4.88
N ASP A 60 -4.49 22.06 5.18
CA ASP A 60 -5.26 21.29 4.20
C ASP A 60 -4.43 20.29 3.37
N TYR A 61 -3.20 19.97 3.80
CA TYR A 61 -2.38 18.95 3.18
C TYR A 61 -2.52 17.61 3.87
N TYR A 62 -2.50 16.55 3.07
CA TYR A 62 -2.60 15.17 3.54
C TYR A 62 -1.54 14.32 2.87
N SER A 63 -0.95 13.41 3.64
CA SER A 63 0.00 12.42 3.13
C SER A 63 -0.61 11.04 3.23
N ARG A 64 -0.35 10.21 2.22
CA ARG A 64 -0.76 8.81 2.25
C ARG A 64 0.20 8.02 3.14
N THR A 65 -0.36 7.31 4.13
CA THR A 65 0.44 6.44 4.99
C THR A 65 0.81 5.15 4.27
N GLU A 66 1.70 4.36 4.85
CA GLU A 66 2.03 3.04 4.31
C GLU A 66 0.78 2.15 4.23
N SER A 67 -0.08 2.18 5.25
CA SER A 67 -1.34 1.44 5.23
C SER A 67 -2.25 1.89 4.09
N GLY A 68 -2.30 3.20 3.82
CA GLY A 68 -3.09 3.73 2.71
C GLY A 68 -2.54 3.33 1.34
N ARG A 69 -1.23 3.21 1.24
CA ARG A 69 -0.57 2.77 0.03
C ARG A 69 -0.83 1.29 -0.24
N LEU A 70 -0.75 0.48 0.81
CA LEU A 70 -0.94 -0.95 0.71
C LEU A 70 -2.36 -1.33 0.25
N ILE A 71 -3.37 -0.62 0.75
CA ILE A 71 -4.76 -0.97 0.49
C ILE A 71 -5.16 -0.81 -0.99
N VAL A 72 -4.41 0.00 -1.75
CA VAL A 72 -4.64 0.18 -3.20
C VAL A 72 -3.57 -0.50 -4.05
N ALA A 73 -2.74 -1.34 -3.45
CA ALA A 73 -1.74 -2.09 -4.18
C ALA A 73 -2.39 -3.04 -5.18
N GLY A 74 -1.84 -3.08 -6.40
CA GLY A 74 -2.33 -3.98 -7.43
C GLY A 74 -2.06 -5.44 -7.12
N PRO A 75 -2.77 -6.38 -7.78
CA PRO A 75 -2.70 -7.81 -7.46
C PRO A 75 -1.32 -8.43 -7.72
N ARG A 76 -0.47 -7.79 -8.51
CA ARG A 76 0.90 -8.23 -8.76
C ARG A 76 1.95 -7.33 -8.13
N GLU A 77 1.53 -6.46 -7.23
CA GLU A 77 2.44 -5.70 -6.40
C GLU A 77 2.67 -6.49 -5.11
N ILE A 78 3.90 -6.86 -4.87
CA ILE A 78 4.29 -7.57 -3.66
C ILE A 78 5.00 -6.57 -2.76
N THR A 79 4.56 -6.48 -1.51
CA THR A 79 5.19 -5.61 -0.53
C THR A 79 5.84 -6.48 0.53
N MET A 80 7.14 -6.29 0.74
CA MET A 80 7.88 -6.99 1.78
C MET A 80 8.35 -5.98 2.82
N TYR A 81 7.85 -6.13 4.04
CA TYR A 81 8.36 -5.38 5.17
C TYR A 81 9.58 -6.11 5.69
N THR A 82 10.68 -5.41 5.77
CA THR A 82 12.00 -5.97 6.04
C THR A 82 12.78 -5.07 6.98
N ARG A 83 13.93 -5.50 7.41
CA ARG A 83 14.88 -4.65 8.13
C ARG A 83 16.31 -5.09 7.80
N GLU A 84 17.25 -4.19 8.05
CA GLU A 84 18.64 -4.45 7.78
C GLU A 84 19.16 -5.63 8.61
N GLY A 85 19.94 -6.48 7.98
CA GLY A 85 20.52 -7.64 8.66
C GLY A 85 19.60 -8.84 8.80
N CYS A 86 18.46 -8.83 8.13
CA CYS A 86 17.48 -9.92 8.19
C CYS A 86 17.80 -10.99 7.15
N HIS A 87 18.30 -12.15 7.60
CA HIS A 87 18.63 -13.28 6.72
C HIS A 87 17.39 -13.89 6.08
N LEU A 88 16.29 -13.99 6.83
CA LEU A 88 15.04 -14.54 6.30
C LEU A 88 14.46 -13.65 5.19
N CYS A 89 14.68 -12.34 5.29
CA CYS A 89 14.25 -11.39 4.25
C CYS A 89 15.05 -11.62 2.96
N ASP A 90 16.35 -11.83 3.09
CA ASP A 90 17.23 -12.12 1.94
C ASP A 90 16.84 -13.45 1.28
N GLU A 91 16.57 -14.46 2.07
CA GLU A 91 16.12 -15.77 1.55
C GLU A 91 14.79 -15.64 0.82
N ALA A 92 13.82 -14.93 1.41
CA ALA A 92 12.52 -14.70 0.79
C ALA A 92 12.66 -13.98 -0.54
N LYS A 93 13.48 -12.94 -0.59
CA LYS A 93 13.73 -12.17 -1.81
C LYS A 93 14.33 -13.07 -2.90
N THR A 94 15.29 -13.90 -2.54
CA THR A 94 15.92 -14.84 -3.48
C THR A 94 14.88 -15.80 -4.05
N GLU A 95 14.02 -16.34 -3.21
CA GLU A 95 12.96 -17.28 -3.64
C GLU A 95 11.90 -16.61 -4.49
N MET A 96 11.61 -15.32 -4.25
CA MET A 96 10.62 -14.58 -5.04
C MET A 96 11.14 -14.13 -6.40
N THR A 97 12.43 -13.89 -6.54
CA THR A 97 12.99 -13.27 -7.76
C THR A 97 12.58 -13.96 -9.05
N PRO A 98 12.68 -15.31 -9.19
CA PRO A 98 12.24 -15.96 -10.42
C PRO A 98 10.75 -15.77 -10.71
N LEU A 99 9.92 -15.74 -9.67
CA LEU A 99 8.47 -15.56 -9.82
C LEU A 99 8.12 -14.14 -10.22
N LEU A 100 8.87 -13.16 -9.73
CA LEU A 100 8.66 -11.77 -10.12
C LEU A 100 8.85 -11.59 -11.62
N ALA A 101 9.89 -12.20 -12.18
CA ALA A 101 10.18 -12.14 -13.61
C ALA A 101 9.12 -12.92 -14.41
N GLU A 102 8.75 -14.11 -13.95
CA GLU A 102 7.79 -14.96 -14.67
C GLU A 102 6.41 -14.32 -14.78
N PHE A 103 5.93 -13.66 -13.72
CA PHE A 103 4.60 -13.10 -13.65
C PHE A 103 4.54 -11.60 -13.91
N ASP A 104 5.68 -10.98 -14.22
CA ASP A 104 5.79 -9.53 -14.35
C ASP A 104 5.26 -8.83 -13.09
N ALA A 105 5.59 -9.38 -11.95
CA ALA A 105 5.23 -8.84 -10.64
C ALA A 105 6.31 -7.87 -10.15
N LYS A 106 5.91 -6.93 -9.32
CA LYS A 106 6.82 -5.92 -8.75
C LYS A 106 6.98 -6.17 -7.26
N LEU A 107 8.22 -6.06 -6.78
CA LEU A 107 8.53 -6.14 -5.35
C LEU A 107 8.84 -4.74 -4.83
N ARG A 108 8.12 -4.34 -3.79
CA ARG A 108 8.40 -3.13 -3.04
C ARG A 108 8.91 -3.54 -1.66
N GLU A 109 10.13 -3.15 -1.35
CA GLU A 109 10.73 -3.40 -0.04
C GLU A 109 10.55 -2.17 0.84
N VAL A 110 10.11 -2.38 2.06
CA VAL A 110 9.87 -1.31 3.04
C VAL A 110 10.63 -1.66 4.31
N ASP A 111 11.56 -0.77 4.71
CA ASP A 111 12.32 -0.94 5.94
C ASP A 111 11.47 -0.49 7.12
N ILE A 112 11.17 -1.41 8.04
CA ILE A 112 10.32 -1.10 9.19
C ILE A 112 11.00 -0.16 10.19
N ASP A 113 12.33 -0.09 10.18
CA ASP A 113 13.06 0.80 11.07
C ASP A 113 12.85 2.28 10.73
N ASP A 114 12.42 2.56 9.50
CA ASP A 114 12.13 3.92 9.04
C ASP A 114 10.74 4.44 9.48
N ASP A 115 9.90 3.56 10.01
CA ASP A 115 8.53 3.91 10.39
C ASP A 115 8.21 3.31 11.77
N PRO A 116 8.04 4.15 12.81
CA PRO A 116 7.75 3.65 14.16
C PRO A 116 6.52 2.79 14.27
N ILE A 117 5.50 3.06 13.44
CA ILE A 117 4.26 2.28 13.45
C ILE A 117 4.52 0.87 12.91
N LEU A 118 5.28 0.76 11.82
CA LEU A 118 5.65 -0.53 11.23
C LEU A 118 6.58 -1.31 12.16
N LEU A 119 7.52 -0.62 12.78
CA LEU A 119 8.45 -1.23 13.72
C LEU A 119 7.69 -1.86 14.90
N GLU A 120 6.74 -1.14 15.46
CA GLU A 120 5.93 -1.65 16.56
C GLU A 120 5.10 -2.86 16.13
N ARG A 121 4.53 -2.81 14.92
CA ARG A 121 3.64 -3.85 14.42
C ARG A 121 4.37 -5.13 13.99
N TYR A 122 5.54 -5.01 13.37
CA TYR A 122 6.23 -6.12 12.69
C TYR A 122 7.63 -6.43 13.22
N ASN A 123 8.02 -5.88 14.34
CA ASN A 123 9.40 -5.97 14.86
C ASN A 123 10.01 -7.38 14.79
N ASP A 124 9.28 -8.38 15.23
CA ASP A 124 9.77 -9.76 15.28
C ASP A 124 9.23 -10.65 14.17
N ASP A 125 8.44 -10.08 13.27
CA ASP A 125 7.70 -10.85 12.26
C ASP A 125 8.28 -10.77 10.85
N VAL A 126 9.33 -9.97 10.66
CA VAL A 126 9.92 -9.80 9.32
C VAL A 126 10.57 -11.10 8.80
N PRO A 127 10.51 -11.39 7.50
CA PRO A 127 9.79 -10.60 6.50
C PRO A 127 8.28 -10.77 6.60
N VAL A 128 7.53 -9.67 6.43
CA VAL A 128 6.08 -9.69 6.32
C VAL A 128 5.74 -9.38 4.87
N ILE A 129 5.04 -10.27 4.20
CA ILE A 129 4.84 -10.21 2.76
C ILE A 129 3.36 -10.13 2.43
N PHE A 130 3.01 -9.08 1.68
CA PHE A 130 1.67 -8.88 1.15
C PHE A 130 1.67 -9.06 -0.35
N VAL A 131 0.67 -9.74 -0.87
CA VAL A 131 0.39 -9.79 -2.31
C VAL A 131 -0.85 -8.94 -2.54
N GLY A 132 -0.69 -7.82 -3.25
CA GLY A 132 -1.73 -6.79 -3.28
C GLY A 132 -1.96 -6.27 -1.87
N ALA A 133 -3.21 -6.17 -1.47
CA ALA A 133 -3.59 -5.68 -0.13
C ALA A 133 -3.73 -6.79 0.91
N LEU A 134 -3.47 -8.05 0.55
CA LEU A 134 -3.70 -9.19 1.42
C LEU A 134 -2.38 -9.78 1.94
N LEU A 135 -2.36 -10.06 3.25
CA LEU A 135 -1.22 -10.72 3.87
C LEU A 135 -1.03 -12.10 3.24
N PHE A 136 0.20 -12.39 2.81
CA PHE A 136 0.55 -13.67 2.21
C PHE A 136 1.38 -14.54 3.14
N ALA A 137 2.44 -13.99 3.73
CA ALA A 137 3.37 -14.77 4.55
C ALA A 137 4.10 -13.90 5.56
N GLN A 138 4.58 -14.55 6.62
CA GLN A 138 5.46 -13.97 7.63
C GLN A 138 6.62 -14.93 7.86
N HIS A 139 7.80 -14.42 8.16
CA HIS A 139 9.03 -15.14 8.45
C HIS A 139 9.60 -15.87 7.23
N ARG A 140 8.85 -16.74 6.60
CA ARG A 140 9.28 -17.51 5.43
C ARG A 140 8.18 -17.57 4.40
N ILE A 141 8.56 -17.72 3.14
CA ILE A 141 7.60 -17.91 2.06
C ILE A 141 7.66 -19.35 1.56
N ASP A 142 6.54 -19.80 1.00
CA ASP A 142 6.48 -21.01 0.19
C ASP A 142 6.36 -20.57 -1.27
N PRO A 143 7.40 -20.76 -2.09
CA PRO A 143 7.37 -20.33 -3.49
C PRO A 143 6.23 -20.97 -4.29
N THR A 144 5.86 -22.19 -3.94
CA THR A 144 4.76 -22.88 -4.62
C THR A 144 3.42 -22.18 -4.36
N LEU A 145 3.17 -21.77 -3.11
CA LEU A 145 1.96 -21.02 -2.76
C LEU A 145 1.97 -19.64 -3.39
N LEU A 146 3.12 -18.98 -3.45
CA LEU A 146 3.24 -17.69 -4.10
C LEU A 146 2.94 -17.80 -5.59
N ARG A 147 3.48 -18.81 -6.26
CA ARG A 147 3.20 -19.08 -7.67
C ARG A 147 1.70 -19.24 -7.89
N HIS A 148 1.06 -20.04 -7.06
CA HIS A 148 -0.39 -20.27 -7.13
C HIS A 148 -1.18 -18.95 -6.99
N ARG A 149 -0.79 -18.12 -6.03
CA ARG A 149 -1.44 -16.82 -5.83
C ARG A 149 -1.28 -15.92 -7.05
N LEU A 150 -0.09 -15.87 -7.64
CA LEU A 150 0.18 -15.04 -8.82
C LEU A 150 -0.52 -15.58 -10.07
N GLU A 151 -0.65 -16.90 -10.20
CA GLU A 151 -1.41 -17.51 -11.29
C GLU A 151 -2.86 -17.08 -11.27
N GLN A 152 -3.47 -16.97 -10.10
CA GLN A 152 -4.85 -16.51 -9.96
C GLN A 152 -5.02 -15.08 -10.45
N THR A 153 -4.00 -14.22 -10.35
CA THR A 153 -4.08 -12.84 -10.81
C THR A 153 -4.08 -12.71 -12.34
N LYS A 154 -3.57 -13.71 -13.06
CA LYS A 154 -3.55 -13.70 -14.52
C LYS A 154 -4.94 -13.87 -15.13
N GLU A 155 -5.84 -14.47 -14.40
CA GLU A 155 -7.19 -14.80 -14.88
C GLU A 155 -8.21 -13.68 -14.65
N SER A 156 -7.82 -12.63 -13.95
CA SER A 156 -8.75 -11.52 -13.61
C SER A 156 -8.63 -10.32 -14.53
#